data_57024cfe3f187db62cbafb05d18217ab
#
_entry.id   57024cfe3f187db62cbafb05d18217ab
#
_cell.length_a   1.000
_cell.length_b   1.000
_cell.length_c   1.000
_cell.angle_alpha   90.00
_cell.angle_beta   90.00
_cell.angle_gamma   90.00
#
_symmetry.space_group_name_H-M   'P 1'
#
loop_
_entity.id
_entity.type
_entity.pdbx_description
1 polymer ?
#
loop_
_entity_poly.entity_id
_entity_poly.type
_entity_poly.pdbx_seq_one_letter_code
_entity_poly.pdbx_strand_id
1 'polypeptide(L)'
;MTAFARRGERIVFDVRVIPRSSANALESRHGQLVVRVTAPPAEGRANDAVIRTVAKALELAPSEVLLVRGATARTKGLSVPAAAEAALRRVLK
;
A
#
# COMPACT_ATOMS: atom_id res chain seq x y z
N MET A 1 -8.87 -1.27 11.91
CA MET A 1 -8.01 -2.44 11.63
C MET A 1 -8.01 -2.76 10.15
N THR A 2 -6.84 -2.92 9.57
CA THR A 2 -6.75 -3.29 8.17
C THR A 2 -7.08 -4.77 8.01
N ALA A 3 -8.07 -5.08 7.17
CA ALA A 3 -8.44 -6.44 6.85
C ALA A 3 -7.82 -6.85 5.53
N PHE A 4 -7.32 -8.08 5.49
CA PHE A 4 -6.81 -8.67 4.26
C PHE A 4 -7.87 -9.60 3.68
N ALA A 5 -8.23 -9.37 2.41
CA ALA A 5 -9.16 -10.24 1.72
C ALA A 5 -8.37 -11.12 0.74
N ARG A 6 -8.41 -12.44 0.97
CA ARG A 6 -7.76 -13.38 0.07
C ARG A 6 -8.61 -13.55 -1.19
N ARG A 7 -7.99 -13.38 -2.34
CA ARG A 7 -8.66 -13.57 -3.62
C ARG A 7 -7.77 -14.41 -4.53
N GLY A 8 -8.00 -15.73 -4.51
CA GLY A 8 -7.16 -16.66 -5.23
C GLY A 8 -5.74 -16.63 -4.66
N GLU A 9 -4.76 -16.34 -5.49
CA GLU A 9 -3.36 -16.25 -5.07
C GLU A 9 -2.93 -14.81 -4.78
N ARG A 10 -3.88 -13.92 -4.58
CA ARG A 10 -3.59 -12.53 -4.27
C ARG A 10 -4.30 -12.12 -2.99
N ILE A 11 -3.78 -11.08 -2.37
CA ILE A 11 -4.36 -10.49 -1.17
C ILE A 11 -4.69 -9.04 -1.51
N VAL A 12 -5.90 -8.62 -1.15
CA VAL A 12 -6.36 -7.24 -1.33
C VAL A 12 -6.46 -6.59 0.04
N PHE A 13 -5.95 -5.38 0.17
CA PHE A 13 -5.99 -4.63 1.42
C PHE A 13 -6.04 -3.14 1.14
N ASP A 14 -6.53 -2.38 2.12
CA ASP A 14 -6.61 -0.93 2.01
C ASP A 14 -5.44 -0.25 2.70
N VAL A 15 -4.99 0.85 2.12
CA VAL A 15 -3.99 1.72 2.73
C VAL A 15 -4.50 3.16 2.69
N ARG A 16 -4.23 3.92 3.75
CA ARG A 16 -4.47 5.35 3.76
C ARG A 16 -3.21 6.06 3.30
N VAL A 17 -3.36 7.00 2.38
CA VAL A 17 -2.21 7.72 1.82
C VAL A 17 -2.06 9.08 2.49
N ILE A 18 -0.86 9.40 2.94
CA ILE A 18 -0.51 10.73 3.46
C ILE A 18 0.51 11.33 2.51
N PRO A 19 0.09 12.26 1.64
CA PRO A 19 1.00 12.88 0.68
C PRO A 19 1.85 13.97 1.32
N ARG A 20 2.82 14.47 0.58
CA ARG A 20 3.71 15.56 1.01
C ARG A 20 4.40 15.29 2.33
N SER A 21 4.72 14.02 2.58
CA SER A 21 5.47 13.62 3.76
C SER A 21 6.96 13.84 3.54
N SER A 22 7.73 13.78 4.62
CA SER A 22 9.18 13.95 4.56
C SER A 22 9.88 12.71 4.01
N ALA A 23 9.22 11.56 3.98
CA ALA A 23 9.79 10.31 3.50
C ALA A 23 8.71 9.39 2.98
N ASN A 24 9.11 8.43 2.15
CA ASN A 24 8.21 7.37 1.68
C ASN A 24 8.32 6.19 2.63
N ALA A 25 7.21 5.77 3.20
CA ALA A 25 7.20 4.67 4.18
C ALA A 25 5.84 4.00 4.26
N LEU A 26 5.85 2.69 4.50
CA LEU A 26 4.65 1.93 4.84
C LEU A 26 4.67 1.71 6.34
N GLU A 27 3.62 2.14 7.02
CA GLU A 27 3.53 2.11 8.48
C GLU A 27 2.21 1.53 8.93
N SER A 28 2.16 1.16 10.21
CA SER A 28 0.91 0.78 10.85
C SER A 28 0.57 1.82 11.90
N ARG A 29 -0.67 2.30 11.88
CA ARG A 29 -1.18 3.23 12.89
C ARG A 29 -2.53 2.73 13.36
N HIS A 30 -2.61 2.40 14.64
CA HIS A 30 -3.86 1.93 15.23
C HIS A 30 -4.45 0.74 14.46
N GLY A 31 -3.59 -0.16 14.01
CA GLY A 31 -4.02 -1.34 13.28
C GLY A 31 -4.38 -1.10 11.82
N GLN A 32 -4.14 0.10 11.30
CA GLN A 32 -4.42 0.44 9.92
C GLN A 32 -3.10 0.68 9.16
N LEU A 33 -3.04 0.22 7.92
CA LEU A 33 -1.88 0.48 7.08
C LEU A 33 -1.94 1.90 6.52
N VAL A 34 -0.84 2.61 6.66
CA VAL A 34 -0.69 3.98 6.20
C VAL A 34 0.54 4.04 5.31
N VAL A 35 0.40 4.62 4.13
CA VAL A 35 1.52 4.88 3.22
C VAL A 35 1.81 6.36 3.20
N ARG A 36 2.99 6.73 3.66
CA ARG A 36 3.46 8.11 3.54
C ARG A 36 4.25 8.23 2.25
N VAL A 37 3.98 9.27 1.49
CA VAL A 37 4.70 9.53 0.24
C VAL A 37 5.12 10.99 0.17
N THR A 38 6.28 11.24 -0.42
CA THR A 38 6.76 12.60 -0.60
C THR A 38 6.05 13.29 -1.76
N ALA A 39 5.46 12.52 -2.68
CA ALA A 39 4.79 13.05 -3.85
C ALA A 39 3.57 13.88 -3.45
N PRO A 40 3.23 14.91 -4.25
CA PRO A 40 1.99 15.65 -4.05
C PRO A 40 0.80 14.78 -4.46
N PRO A 41 -0.43 15.12 -4.02
CA PRO A 41 -1.62 14.32 -4.36
C PRO A 41 -2.09 14.54 -5.80
N ALA A 42 -1.17 14.80 -6.71
CA ALA A 42 -1.48 14.95 -8.11
C ALA A 42 -1.67 13.59 -8.77
N GLU A 43 -2.53 13.54 -9.78
CA GLU A 43 -2.88 12.31 -10.49
C GLU A 43 -1.65 11.52 -10.91
N GLY A 44 -1.73 10.21 -10.74
CA GLY A 44 -0.70 9.30 -11.18
C GLY A 44 0.55 9.30 -10.32
N ARG A 45 1.05 10.46 -9.92
CA ARG A 45 2.29 10.54 -9.13
C ARG A 45 2.13 9.91 -7.75
N ALA A 46 1.04 10.24 -7.07
CA ALA A 46 0.79 9.65 -5.75
C ALA A 46 0.56 8.14 -5.87
N ASN A 47 -0.16 7.70 -6.90
CA ASN A 47 -0.42 6.28 -7.12
C ASN A 47 0.87 5.53 -7.38
N ASP A 48 1.74 6.05 -8.23
CA ASP A 48 3.04 5.43 -8.50
C ASP A 48 3.90 5.38 -7.25
N ALA A 49 3.93 6.46 -6.48
CA ALA A 49 4.70 6.52 -5.24
C ALA A 49 4.19 5.49 -4.22
N VAL A 50 2.87 5.33 -4.10
CA VAL A 50 2.26 4.33 -3.22
C VAL A 50 2.68 2.92 -3.64
N ILE A 51 2.57 2.62 -4.92
CA ILE A 51 2.93 1.29 -5.44
C ILE A 51 4.40 0.99 -5.17
N ARG A 52 5.29 1.93 -5.46
CA ARG A 52 6.73 1.73 -5.24
C ARG A 52 7.08 1.59 -3.77
N THR A 53 6.46 2.40 -2.92
CA THR A 53 6.72 2.36 -1.49
C THR A 53 6.27 1.03 -0.88
N VAL A 54 5.07 0.57 -1.24
CA VAL A 54 4.56 -0.70 -0.75
C VAL A 54 5.39 -1.86 -1.28
N ALA A 55 5.74 -1.84 -2.57
CA ALA A 55 6.57 -2.89 -3.15
C ALA A 55 7.90 -3.02 -2.43
N LYS A 56 8.57 -1.89 -2.19
CA LYS A 56 9.85 -1.89 -1.49
C LYS A 56 9.72 -2.43 -0.07
N ALA A 57 8.69 -2.01 0.65
CA ALA A 57 8.47 -2.45 2.03
C ALA A 57 8.19 -3.96 2.11
N LEU A 58 7.54 -4.52 1.11
CA LEU A 58 7.20 -5.94 1.06
C LEU A 58 8.20 -6.78 0.27
N GLU A 59 9.28 -6.16 -0.21
CA GLU A 59 10.30 -6.82 -1.01
C GLU A 59 9.74 -7.43 -2.29
N LEU A 60 8.85 -6.67 -2.95
CA LEU A 60 8.22 -7.05 -4.21
C LEU A 60 8.70 -6.14 -5.33
N ALA A 61 8.58 -6.61 -6.57
CA ALA A 61 8.73 -5.72 -7.72
C ALA A 61 7.51 -4.81 -7.81
N PRO A 62 7.67 -3.55 -8.25
CA PRO A 62 6.51 -2.66 -8.39
C PRO A 62 5.39 -3.24 -9.24
N SER A 63 5.71 -4.02 -10.26
CA SER A 63 4.72 -4.66 -11.13
C SER A 63 3.86 -5.70 -10.41
N GLU A 64 4.28 -6.14 -9.23
CA GLU A 64 3.51 -7.11 -8.43
C GLU A 64 2.46 -6.44 -7.54
N VAL A 65 2.53 -5.13 -7.39
CA VAL A 65 1.57 -4.36 -6.59
C VAL A 65 0.59 -3.69 -7.53
N LEU A 66 -0.68 -4.01 -7.40
CA LEU A 66 -1.72 -3.48 -8.29
C LEU A 66 -2.66 -2.57 -7.52
N LEU A 67 -2.99 -1.43 -8.13
CA LEU A 67 -4.02 -0.54 -7.58
C LEU A 67 -5.37 -1.03 -8.10
N VAL A 68 -6.22 -1.48 -7.19
CA VAL A 68 -7.51 -2.06 -7.57
C VAL A 68 -8.71 -1.17 -7.22
N ARG A 69 -8.50 -0.14 -6.40
CA ARG A 69 -9.58 0.77 -6.00
C ARG A 69 -9.00 2.07 -5.50
N GLY A 70 -9.74 3.16 -5.66
CA GLY A 70 -9.40 4.43 -5.02
C GLY A 70 -8.32 5.23 -5.72
N ALA A 71 -8.26 5.18 -7.05
CA ALA A 71 -7.22 5.89 -7.81
C ALA A 71 -7.16 7.39 -7.51
N THR A 72 -8.31 8.00 -7.15
CA THR A 72 -8.39 9.43 -6.83
C THR A 72 -8.71 9.67 -5.36
N ALA A 73 -8.76 8.64 -4.55
CA ALA A 73 -9.11 8.74 -3.14
C ALA A 73 -7.88 8.62 -2.25
N ARG A 74 -7.98 9.12 -1.01
CA ARG A 74 -6.90 8.97 -0.03
C ARG A 74 -6.77 7.54 0.49
N THR A 75 -7.86 6.79 0.49
CA THR A 75 -7.82 5.37 0.81
C THR A 75 -7.77 4.60 -0.49
N LYS A 76 -6.77 3.76 -0.66
CA LYS A 76 -6.58 2.98 -1.88
C LYS A 76 -6.61 1.51 -1.56
N GLY A 77 -7.21 0.73 -2.46
CA GLY A 77 -7.16 -0.72 -2.39
C GLY A 77 -6.02 -1.23 -3.24
N LEU A 78 -5.19 -2.07 -2.67
CA LEU A 78 -4.03 -2.65 -3.35
C LEU A 78 -4.15 -4.17 -3.35
N SER A 79 -3.56 -4.78 -4.37
CA SER A 79 -3.48 -6.23 -4.50
C SER A 79 -2.03 -6.64 -4.63
N VAL A 80 -1.62 -7.64 -3.86
CA VAL A 80 -0.26 -8.19 -3.89
C VAL A 80 -0.34 -9.71 -3.94
N PRO A 81 0.74 -10.40 -4.34
CA PRO A 81 0.77 -11.86 -4.28
C PRO A 81 0.54 -12.37 -2.85
N ALA A 82 -0.14 -13.49 -2.72
CA ALA A 82 -0.42 -14.07 -1.41
C ALA A 82 0.86 -14.38 -0.62
N ALA A 83 1.96 -14.63 -1.31
CA ALA A 83 3.25 -14.88 -0.67
C ALA A 83 3.72 -13.68 0.18
N ALA A 84 3.19 -12.49 -0.05
CA ALA A 84 3.56 -11.29 0.70
C ALA A 84 2.80 -11.16 2.03
N GLU A 85 1.91 -12.09 2.36
CA GLU A 85 1.09 -11.98 3.57
C GLU A 85 1.92 -11.85 4.84
N ALA A 86 2.98 -12.64 4.97
CA ALA A 86 3.83 -12.58 6.17
C ALA A 86 4.47 -11.21 6.33
N ALA A 87 4.92 -10.61 5.22
CA ALA A 87 5.52 -9.28 5.25
C ALA A 87 4.49 -8.22 5.64
N LEU A 88 3.25 -8.32 5.12
CA LEU A 88 2.17 -7.42 5.51
C LEU A 88 1.87 -7.51 7.01
N ARG A 89 1.80 -8.72 7.56
CA ARG A 89 1.53 -8.90 8.98
C ARG A 89 2.64 -8.35 9.85
N ARG A 90 3.88 -8.40 9.39
CA ARG A 90 5.01 -7.80 10.11
C ARG A 90 4.88 -6.29 10.21
N VAL A 91 4.40 -5.64 9.16
CA VAL A 91 4.19 -4.19 9.18
C VAL A 91 3.08 -3.82 10.16
N LEU A 92 2.05 -4.66 10.28
CA LEU A 92 0.91 -4.38 11.15
C LEU A 92 1.18 -4.57 12.64
N LYS A 93 2.28 -5.12 13.00
CA LYS A 93 2.62 -5.31 14.41
C LYS A 93 2.81 -4.01 15.17
#